data_924bd8721321c768b93301dd1ab862b4
#
_entry.id   924bd8721321c768b93301dd1ab862b4
#
_cell.length_a   1.000
_cell.length_b   1.000
_cell.length_c   1.000
_cell.angle_alpha   90.00
_cell.angle_beta   90.00
_cell.angle_gamma   90.00
#
_symmetry.space_group_name_H-M   'P 1'
#
loop_
_entity.id
_entity.type
_entity.pdbx_description
1 polymer ?
#
loop_
_entity_poly.entity_id
_entity_poly.type
_entity_poly.pdbx_seq_one_letter_code
_entity_poly.pdbx_strand_id
1 'polypeptide(L)'
;SQIVATTAPVHFFNREVPIAGVAGDQQAALFGQGCFEEGMAKNTYGTGCFLLMNTGEKPVVSRHGLVTTLAWGVDGKVNYALEGSIFVAGSAIQWLRDGLKMIRTAPESEALATSVSSSEGVIVVPAFVGLGAPYWDDKARGAIFGLTRGTTQAHLARATLESLAFQTRDV
;
A
#
# COMPACT_ATOMS: atom_id res chain seq x y z
N SER A 1 -4.52 15.52 -5.22
CA SER A 1 -5.79 15.67 -4.48
C SER A 1 -5.70 16.88 -3.59
N GLN A 2 -6.67 17.76 -3.65
CA GLN A 2 -6.77 18.89 -2.73
C GLN A 2 -7.85 18.56 -1.71
N ILE A 3 -7.53 18.66 -0.42
CA ILE A 3 -8.59 18.89 0.58
C ILE A 3 -8.89 20.37 0.45
N VAL A 4 -9.89 20.70 -0.34
CA VAL A 4 -10.30 22.09 -0.57
C VAL A 4 -11.69 22.26 -0.05
N ALA A 5 -11.87 23.22 0.84
CA ALA A 5 -13.19 23.76 1.04
C ALA A 5 -13.60 24.44 -0.27
N THR A 6 -14.60 23.91 -0.96
CA THR A 6 -15.19 24.56 -2.11
C THR A 6 -16.48 25.23 -1.68
N THR A 7 -16.70 26.44 -2.18
CA THR A 7 -17.95 27.17 -1.98
C THR A 7 -18.98 26.88 -3.08
N ALA A 8 -18.64 25.98 -4.04
CA ALA A 8 -19.58 25.64 -5.09
C ALA A 8 -20.70 24.75 -4.52
N PRO A 9 -21.96 25.21 -4.53
CA PRO A 9 -23.06 24.40 -4.05
C PRO A 9 -23.36 23.28 -5.06
N VAL A 10 -23.73 22.11 -4.55
CA VAL A 10 -24.35 21.04 -5.33
C VAL A 10 -25.81 20.90 -4.93
N HIS A 11 -26.66 20.65 -5.91
CA HIS A 11 -28.08 20.37 -5.63
C HIS A 11 -28.24 18.92 -5.19
N PHE A 12 -28.71 18.73 -3.96
CA PHE A 12 -29.01 17.42 -3.39
C PHE A 12 -30.40 17.45 -2.75
N PHE A 13 -31.32 16.64 -3.25
CA PHE A 13 -32.72 16.62 -2.81
C PHE A 13 -33.38 18.02 -2.74
N ASN A 14 -33.27 18.80 -3.81
CA ASN A 14 -33.79 20.18 -3.90
C ASN A 14 -33.22 21.18 -2.87
N ARG A 15 -32.06 20.87 -2.30
CA ARG A 15 -31.31 21.77 -1.43
C ARG A 15 -29.92 22.02 -2.01
N GLU A 16 -29.45 23.24 -1.82
CA GLU A 16 -28.05 23.57 -2.08
C GLU A 16 -27.22 23.13 -0.87
N VAL A 17 -26.26 22.23 -1.12
CA VAL A 17 -25.32 21.75 -0.11
C VAL A 17 -23.90 22.13 -0.56
N PRO A 18 -23.12 22.87 0.27
CA PRO A 18 -21.76 23.20 -0.11
C PRO A 18 -20.88 21.93 -0.09
N ILE A 19 -20.02 21.78 -1.09
CA ILE A 19 -18.93 20.80 -1.02
C ILE A 19 -17.84 21.42 -0.15
N ALA A 20 -17.70 20.93 1.08
CA ALA A 20 -16.79 21.49 2.07
C ALA A 20 -15.39 20.87 2.03
N GLY A 21 -15.19 19.77 1.30
CA GLY A 21 -13.87 19.15 1.16
C GLY A 21 -13.83 18.12 0.03
N VAL A 22 -12.68 18.00 -0.60
CA VAL A 22 -12.38 17.00 -1.63
C VAL A 22 -11.00 16.43 -1.36
N ALA A 23 -10.90 15.11 -1.20
CA ALA A 23 -9.62 14.45 -0.98
C ALA A 23 -9.60 13.10 -1.67
N GLY A 24 -8.44 12.68 -2.19
CA GLY A 24 -8.20 11.29 -2.52
C GLY A 24 -8.10 10.47 -1.22
N ASP A 25 -8.47 9.20 -1.28
CA ASP A 25 -8.49 8.30 -0.11
C ASP A 25 -7.13 8.21 0.59
N GLN A 26 -6.04 8.12 -0.16
CA GLN A 26 -4.69 8.03 0.38
C GLN A 26 -4.22 9.33 1.04
N GLN A 27 -4.58 10.48 0.47
CA GLN A 27 -4.30 11.80 1.04
C GLN A 27 -5.16 12.06 2.27
N ALA A 28 -6.42 11.66 2.24
CA ALA A 28 -7.30 11.71 3.40
C ALA A 28 -6.77 10.84 4.55
N ALA A 29 -6.23 9.64 4.22
CA ALA A 29 -5.59 8.77 5.21
C ALA A 29 -4.33 9.40 5.81
N LEU A 30 -3.47 10.03 5.00
CA LEU A 30 -2.27 10.73 5.49
C LEU A 30 -2.64 11.83 6.48
N PHE A 31 -3.65 12.65 6.13
CA PHE A 31 -4.18 13.70 6.99
C PHE A 31 -4.84 13.14 8.25
N GLY A 32 -5.71 12.12 8.08
CA GLY A 32 -6.46 11.49 9.18
C GLY A 32 -5.56 10.74 10.19
N GLN A 33 -4.37 10.29 9.77
CA GLN A 33 -3.36 9.71 10.66
C GLN A 33 -2.51 10.78 11.37
N GLY A 34 -2.80 12.07 11.16
CA GLY A 34 -2.09 13.15 11.81
C GLY A 34 -0.67 13.39 11.31
N CYS A 35 -0.36 12.98 10.08
CA CYS A 35 0.98 13.15 9.50
C CYS A 35 1.19 14.59 9.02
N PHE A 36 1.08 15.57 9.94
CA PHE A 36 1.09 17.00 9.61
C PHE A 36 2.49 17.59 9.45
N GLU A 37 3.51 16.96 10.00
CA GLU A 37 4.89 17.45 9.93
C GLU A 37 5.66 16.78 8.80
N GLU A 38 6.66 17.49 8.26
CA GLU A 38 7.58 16.95 7.25
C GLU A 38 8.30 15.71 7.79
N GLY A 39 8.36 14.66 6.98
CA GLY A 39 8.93 13.36 7.34
C GLY A 39 7.94 12.40 7.98
N MET A 40 6.77 12.85 8.44
CA MET A 40 5.74 11.92 8.91
C MET A 40 5.14 11.14 7.76
N ALA A 41 4.93 9.84 7.99
CA ALA A 41 4.45 8.93 6.96
C ALA A 41 3.36 8.00 7.50
N LYS A 42 2.51 7.54 6.61
CA LYS A 42 1.56 6.46 6.85
C LYS A 42 1.74 5.36 5.80
N ASN A 43 1.48 4.13 6.15
CA ASN A 43 1.33 3.03 5.19
C ASN A 43 -0.04 2.38 5.38
N THR A 44 -0.83 2.36 4.31
CA THR A 44 -2.13 1.69 4.29
C THR A 44 -1.96 0.30 3.70
N TYR A 45 -2.11 -0.74 4.51
CA TYR A 45 -2.12 -2.14 4.09
C TYR A 45 -3.56 -2.56 3.74
N GLY A 46 -3.83 -2.70 2.45
CA GLY A 46 -5.09 -3.17 1.88
C GLY A 46 -4.83 -4.27 0.85
N THR A 47 -5.54 -4.26 -0.27
CA THR A 47 -5.26 -5.13 -1.44
C THR A 47 -3.81 -4.96 -1.91
N GLY A 48 -3.35 -3.71 -2.03
CA GLY A 48 -1.95 -3.31 -2.11
C GLY A 48 -1.53 -2.55 -0.85
N CYS A 49 -0.33 -1.96 -0.87
CA CYS A 49 0.12 -1.01 0.15
C CYS A 49 0.39 0.33 -0.49
N PHE A 50 -0.01 1.39 0.21
CA PHE A 50 0.19 2.77 -0.22
C PHE A 50 0.86 3.56 0.90
N LEU A 51 2.16 3.78 0.73
CA LEU A 51 2.98 4.53 1.65
C LEU A 51 3.04 5.99 1.16
N LEU A 52 2.64 6.92 2.02
CA LEU A 52 2.76 8.35 1.76
C LEU A 52 3.55 9.01 2.89
N MET A 53 4.49 9.87 2.51
CA MET A 53 5.29 10.67 3.43
C MET A 53 5.09 12.16 3.11
N ASN A 54 4.69 12.93 4.12
CA ASN A 54 4.59 14.39 4.01
C ASN A 54 5.98 14.99 3.78
N THR A 55 6.13 15.81 2.75
CA THR A 55 7.38 16.49 2.39
C THR A 55 7.31 18.02 2.62
N GLY A 56 6.27 18.49 3.33
CA GLY A 56 6.09 19.91 3.61
C GLY A 56 5.56 20.70 2.41
N GLU A 57 5.82 21.99 2.42
CA GLU A 57 5.29 22.95 1.43
C GLU A 57 6.07 22.93 0.09
N LYS A 58 7.12 22.15 -0.03
CA LYS A 58 7.93 22.05 -1.25
C LYS A 58 7.80 20.67 -1.89
N PRO A 59 7.54 20.61 -3.21
CA PRO A 59 7.53 19.33 -3.89
C PRO A 59 8.95 18.73 -3.92
N VAL A 60 9.06 17.46 -3.52
CA VAL A 60 10.31 16.71 -3.59
C VAL A 60 10.22 15.73 -4.76
N VAL A 61 11.17 15.79 -5.68
CA VAL A 61 11.28 14.83 -6.79
C VAL A 61 12.14 13.66 -6.34
N SER A 62 11.53 12.47 -6.27
CA SER A 62 12.27 11.25 -5.93
C SER A 62 13.22 10.85 -7.06
N ARG A 63 14.42 10.38 -6.68
CA ARG A 63 15.38 9.72 -7.59
C ARG A 63 15.31 8.21 -7.49
N HIS A 64 14.39 7.69 -6.70
CA HIS A 64 14.26 6.27 -6.35
C HIS A 64 12.88 5.70 -6.70
N GLY A 65 12.22 6.27 -7.72
CA GLY A 65 10.97 5.71 -8.24
C GLY A 65 9.72 6.00 -7.42
N LEU A 66 9.76 6.92 -6.45
CA LEU A 66 8.56 7.36 -5.76
C LEU A 66 7.87 8.49 -6.53
N VAL A 67 6.56 8.61 -6.37
CA VAL A 67 5.75 9.63 -7.03
C VAL A 67 5.60 10.84 -6.13
N THR A 68 5.83 12.03 -6.67
CA THR A 68 5.50 13.28 -5.98
C THR A 68 4.03 13.60 -6.21
N THR A 69 3.28 13.83 -5.15
CA THR A 69 1.86 14.15 -5.20
C THR A 69 1.51 15.31 -4.28
N LEU A 70 0.33 15.89 -4.48
CA LEU A 70 -0.26 16.82 -3.52
C LEU A 70 -0.78 16.02 -2.33
N ALA A 71 -0.44 16.43 -1.12
CA ALA A 71 -0.97 15.85 0.11
C ALA A 71 -2.33 16.47 0.45
N TRP A 72 -2.33 17.73 0.86
CA TRP A 72 -3.54 18.51 1.14
C TRP A 72 -3.32 20.01 0.98
N GLY A 73 -4.41 20.73 0.88
CA GLY A 73 -4.43 22.20 0.98
C GLY A 73 -5.40 22.64 2.06
N VAL A 74 -4.92 23.44 3.00
CA VAL A 74 -5.72 24.03 4.09
C VAL A 74 -5.31 25.49 4.25
N ASP A 75 -6.27 26.38 4.33
CA ASP A 75 -6.06 27.83 4.53
C ASP A 75 -5.05 28.47 3.55
N GLY A 76 -5.11 28.02 2.29
CA GLY A 76 -4.22 28.53 1.23
C GLY A 76 -2.81 27.95 1.23
N LYS A 77 -2.46 27.11 2.21
CA LYS A 77 -1.18 26.39 2.24
C LYS A 77 -1.33 25.02 1.63
N VAL A 78 -0.37 24.62 0.82
CA VAL A 78 -0.34 23.32 0.15
C VAL A 78 0.83 22.51 0.67
N ASN A 79 0.55 21.29 1.10
CA ASN A 79 1.56 20.30 1.44
C ASN A 79 1.67 19.26 0.33
N TYR A 80 2.88 18.75 0.15
CA TYR A 80 3.21 17.69 -0.80
C TYR A 80 3.54 16.39 -0.09
N ALA A 81 3.52 15.30 -0.84
CA ALA A 81 3.94 14.00 -0.34
C ALA A 81 4.74 13.24 -1.40
N LEU A 82 5.61 12.35 -0.93
CA LEU A 82 6.12 11.23 -1.72
C LEU A 82 5.22 10.04 -1.50
N GLU A 83 4.90 9.35 -2.60
CA GLU A 83 4.05 8.17 -2.60
C GLU A 83 4.79 6.97 -3.18
N GLY A 84 4.75 5.86 -2.46
CA GLY A 84 5.16 4.55 -2.93
C GLY A 84 3.98 3.60 -2.98
N SER A 85 3.70 3.05 -4.15
CA SER A 85 2.57 2.15 -4.40
C SER A 85 3.07 0.72 -4.59
N ILE A 86 2.68 -0.19 -3.70
CA ILE A 86 2.91 -1.63 -3.80
C ILE A 86 1.59 -2.27 -4.26
N PHE A 87 1.58 -2.89 -5.43
CA PHE A 87 0.33 -3.34 -6.06
C PHE A 87 -0.29 -4.57 -5.38
N VAL A 88 0.55 -5.42 -4.79
CA VAL A 88 0.11 -6.69 -4.21
C VAL A 88 0.57 -6.79 -2.76
N ALA A 89 -0.39 -6.74 -1.84
CA ALA A 89 -0.19 -6.95 -0.41
C ALA A 89 -1.24 -7.93 0.14
N GLY A 90 -2.35 -7.47 0.69
CA GLY A 90 -3.41 -8.33 1.18
C GLY A 90 -3.99 -9.26 0.10
N SER A 91 -3.90 -8.86 -1.18
CA SER A 91 -4.25 -9.72 -2.31
C SER A 91 -3.38 -10.98 -2.42
N ALA A 92 -2.14 -10.97 -1.92
CA ALA A 92 -1.32 -12.18 -1.82
C ALA A 92 -1.89 -13.18 -0.80
N ILE A 93 -2.40 -12.67 0.32
CA ILE A 93 -3.07 -13.50 1.34
C ILE A 93 -4.42 -14.02 0.81
N GLN A 94 -5.16 -13.19 0.08
CA GLN A 94 -6.37 -13.64 -0.61
C GLN A 94 -6.06 -14.74 -1.63
N TRP A 95 -4.95 -14.65 -2.34
CA TRP A 95 -4.52 -15.69 -3.27
C TRP A 95 -4.19 -17.01 -2.55
N LEU A 96 -3.52 -16.99 -1.40
CA LEU A 96 -3.34 -18.19 -0.57
C LEU A 96 -4.68 -18.83 -0.18
N ARG A 97 -5.70 -18.00 0.12
CA ARG A 97 -7.03 -18.46 0.50
C ARG A 97 -7.86 -18.93 -0.69
N ASP A 98 -8.00 -18.07 -1.69
CA ASP A 98 -9.00 -18.25 -2.76
C ASP A 98 -8.42 -18.97 -3.97
N GLY A 99 -7.16 -18.72 -4.30
CA GLY A 99 -6.46 -19.35 -5.42
C GLY A 99 -5.89 -20.71 -5.07
N LEU A 100 -5.07 -20.79 -4.02
CA LEU A 100 -4.37 -22.02 -3.63
C LEU A 100 -5.16 -22.87 -2.62
N LYS A 101 -6.20 -22.32 -1.97
CA LYS A 101 -6.98 -23.02 -0.92
C LYS A 101 -6.13 -23.53 0.24
N MET A 102 -5.02 -22.85 0.54
CA MET A 102 -4.08 -23.21 1.59
C MET A 102 -4.54 -22.79 2.97
N ILE A 103 -5.36 -21.75 3.04
CA ILE A 103 -5.98 -21.21 4.25
C ILE A 103 -7.48 -20.98 3.98
N ARG A 104 -8.29 -20.95 5.03
CA ARG A 104 -9.74 -20.68 4.95
C ARG A 104 -10.05 -19.23 5.28
N THR A 105 -9.26 -18.63 6.16
CA THR A 105 -9.41 -17.25 6.63
C THR A 105 -8.04 -16.55 6.60
N ALA A 106 -8.02 -15.22 6.45
CA ALA A 106 -6.77 -14.47 6.42
C ALA A 106 -5.93 -14.64 7.72
N PRO A 107 -6.50 -14.65 8.93
CA PRO A 107 -5.73 -14.89 10.16
C PRO A 107 -5.01 -16.24 10.21
N GLU A 108 -5.48 -17.27 9.49
CA GLU A 108 -4.78 -18.55 9.42
C GLU A 108 -3.38 -18.44 8.79
N SER A 109 -3.13 -17.39 7.98
CA SER A 109 -1.79 -17.16 7.42
C SER A 109 -0.74 -16.87 8.50
N GLU A 110 -1.12 -16.13 9.54
CA GLU A 110 -0.25 -15.86 10.69
C GLU A 110 0.02 -17.15 11.49
N ALA A 111 -1.01 -17.92 11.76
CA ALA A 111 -0.88 -19.19 12.48
C ALA A 111 0.06 -20.16 11.74
N LEU A 112 -0.06 -20.28 10.42
CA LEU A 112 0.84 -21.09 9.60
C LEU A 112 2.26 -20.52 9.61
N ALA A 113 2.44 -19.22 9.37
CA ALA A 113 3.75 -18.61 9.29
C ALA A 113 4.53 -18.70 10.61
N THR A 114 3.84 -18.60 11.75
CA THR A 114 4.45 -18.69 13.08
C THR A 114 4.72 -20.14 13.51
N SER A 115 4.15 -21.13 12.84
CA SER A 115 4.41 -22.55 13.12
C SER A 115 5.79 -23.02 12.65
N VAL A 116 6.51 -22.21 11.87
CA VAL A 116 7.88 -22.47 11.40
C VAL A 116 8.80 -21.33 11.80
N SER A 117 10.07 -21.64 12.03
CA SER A 117 11.06 -20.64 12.47
C SER A 117 11.53 -19.72 11.34
N SER A 118 11.47 -20.18 10.11
CA SER A 118 11.91 -19.44 8.91
C SER A 118 11.10 -19.87 7.68
N SER A 119 11.26 -19.17 6.56
CA SER A 119 10.74 -19.60 5.27
C SER A 119 11.62 -20.69 4.61
N GLU A 120 12.72 -21.12 5.26
CA GLU A 120 13.68 -22.12 4.77
C GLU A 120 14.22 -21.80 3.36
N GLY A 121 14.44 -20.50 3.08
CA GLY A 121 14.93 -20.04 1.79
C GLY A 121 13.86 -19.94 0.70
N VAL A 122 12.60 -20.20 1.03
CA VAL A 122 11.49 -19.91 0.11
C VAL A 122 11.28 -18.41 0.00
N ILE A 123 11.23 -17.89 -1.21
CA ILE A 123 10.98 -16.50 -1.53
C ILE A 123 9.78 -16.42 -2.47
N VAL A 124 8.81 -15.59 -2.10
CA VAL A 124 7.65 -15.28 -2.94
C VAL A 124 7.82 -13.87 -3.50
N VAL A 125 7.70 -13.74 -4.82
CA VAL A 125 7.60 -12.45 -5.51
C VAL A 125 6.15 -12.30 -5.97
N PRO A 126 5.32 -11.49 -5.30
CA PRO A 126 3.89 -11.45 -5.56
C PRO A 126 3.53 -10.45 -6.66
N ALA A 127 4.23 -10.45 -7.78
CA ALA A 127 4.03 -9.55 -8.91
C ALA A 127 2.83 -9.98 -9.79
N PHE A 128 1.67 -10.24 -9.19
CA PHE A 128 0.50 -10.77 -9.92
C PHE A 128 -0.05 -9.82 -10.99
N VAL A 129 0.12 -8.52 -10.77
CA VAL A 129 -0.29 -7.43 -11.68
C VAL A 129 0.89 -6.52 -12.02
N GLY A 130 2.11 -7.04 -11.97
CA GLY A 130 3.35 -6.28 -12.10
C GLY A 130 3.89 -5.82 -10.75
N LEU A 131 5.00 -5.08 -10.79
CA LEU A 131 5.64 -4.44 -9.64
C LEU A 131 5.38 -2.94 -9.68
N GLY A 132 4.96 -2.38 -8.55
CA GLY A 132 4.84 -0.94 -8.35
C GLY A 132 6.17 -0.28 -8.00
N ALA A 133 6.15 0.71 -7.12
CA ALA A 133 7.35 1.38 -6.66
C ALA A 133 8.32 0.39 -5.98
N PRO A 134 9.62 0.58 -6.12
CA PRO A 134 10.31 1.57 -6.94
C PRO A 134 10.53 1.13 -8.40
N TYR A 135 10.12 -0.08 -8.78
CA TYR A 135 10.49 -0.77 -10.02
C TYR A 135 9.66 -0.35 -11.23
N TRP A 136 8.35 -0.14 -11.05
CA TRP A 136 7.39 0.23 -12.09
C TRP A 136 7.44 -0.70 -13.32
N ASP A 137 7.49 -2.02 -13.07
CA ASP A 137 7.50 -3.07 -14.09
C ASP A 137 6.13 -3.75 -14.18
N ASP A 138 5.34 -3.35 -15.15
CA ASP A 138 4.00 -3.89 -15.42
C ASP A 138 4.03 -5.28 -16.08
N LYS A 139 5.20 -5.72 -16.58
CA LYS A 139 5.40 -7.02 -17.21
C LYS A 139 5.87 -8.10 -16.24
N ALA A 140 6.40 -7.71 -15.09
CA ALA A 140 6.78 -8.65 -14.04
C ALA A 140 5.58 -9.54 -13.66
N ARG A 141 5.86 -10.80 -13.35
CA ARG A 141 4.85 -11.77 -12.88
C ARG A 141 5.34 -12.44 -11.61
N GLY A 142 4.37 -12.96 -10.84
CA GLY A 142 4.66 -13.66 -9.60
C GLY A 142 5.56 -14.87 -9.82
N ALA A 143 6.43 -15.12 -8.85
CA ALA A 143 7.34 -16.27 -8.85
C ALA A 143 7.55 -16.79 -7.42
N ILE A 144 7.87 -18.06 -7.31
CA ILE A 144 8.29 -18.70 -6.07
C ILE A 144 9.64 -19.35 -6.31
N PHE A 145 10.60 -19.05 -5.44
CA PHE A 145 11.96 -19.59 -5.50
C PHE A 145 12.29 -20.37 -4.22
N GLY A 146 13.33 -21.17 -4.27
CA GLY A 146 13.87 -21.86 -3.10
C GLY A 146 13.06 -23.08 -2.64
N LEU A 147 12.18 -23.63 -3.49
CA LEU A 147 11.40 -24.82 -3.14
C LEU A 147 12.30 -26.06 -3.00
N THR A 148 12.11 -26.79 -1.92
CA THR A 148 12.74 -28.09 -1.66
C THR A 148 11.64 -29.13 -1.37
N ARG A 149 12.04 -30.39 -1.25
CA ARG A 149 11.11 -31.46 -0.85
C ARG A 149 10.54 -31.24 0.55
N GLY A 150 11.24 -30.48 1.41
CA GLY A 150 10.79 -30.15 2.76
C GLY A 150 9.85 -28.94 2.83
N THR A 151 9.65 -28.22 1.73
CA THR A 151 8.78 -27.03 1.71
C THR A 151 7.33 -27.43 1.98
N THR A 152 6.70 -26.74 2.94
CA THR A 152 5.31 -26.96 3.35
C THR A 152 4.47 -25.70 3.12
N GLN A 153 3.17 -25.81 3.33
CA GLN A 153 2.24 -24.65 3.32
C GLN A 153 2.67 -23.56 4.30
N ALA A 154 3.23 -23.93 5.45
CA ALA A 154 3.70 -22.99 6.46
C ALA A 154 4.87 -22.12 5.92
N HIS A 155 5.83 -22.72 5.22
CA HIS A 155 6.92 -21.99 4.60
C HIS A 155 6.43 -21.03 3.50
N LEU A 156 5.44 -21.46 2.69
CA LEU A 156 4.82 -20.60 1.67
C LEU A 156 4.04 -19.45 2.27
N ALA A 157 3.24 -19.71 3.33
CA ALA A 157 2.52 -18.64 4.03
C ALA A 157 3.49 -17.62 4.64
N ARG A 158 4.55 -18.09 5.29
CA ARG A 158 5.60 -17.23 5.86
C ARG A 158 6.31 -16.41 4.78
N ALA A 159 6.78 -17.04 3.72
CA ALA A 159 7.44 -16.35 2.60
C ALA A 159 6.51 -15.30 1.95
N THR A 160 5.21 -15.57 1.87
CA THR A 160 4.22 -14.61 1.37
C THR A 160 4.11 -13.40 2.29
N LEU A 161 4.04 -13.59 3.61
CA LEU A 161 4.02 -12.46 4.56
C LEU A 161 5.35 -11.69 4.55
N GLU A 162 6.48 -12.38 4.51
CA GLU A 162 7.82 -11.76 4.40
C GLU A 162 7.95 -10.93 3.11
N SER A 163 7.33 -11.35 2.01
CA SER A 163 7.36 -10.59 0.75
C SER A 163 6.72 -9.21 0.87
N LEU A 164 5.72 -9.03 1.73
CA LEU A 164 5.09 -7.74 1.97
C LEU A 164 6.06 -6.81 2.73
N ALA A 165 6.80 -7.36 3.68
CA ALA A 165 7.81 -6.60 4.43
C ALA A 165 8.98 -6.20 3.52
N PHE A 166 9.44 -7.10 2.64
CA PHE A 166 10.51 -6.79 1.69
C PHE A 166 10.12 -5.69 0.73
N GLN A 167 8.93 -5.75 0.12
CA GLN A 167 8.43 -4.69 -0.76
C GLN A 167 8.29 -3.34 -0.01
N THR A 168 7.81 -3.37 1.24
CA THR A 168 7.71 -2.15 2.05
C THR A 168 9.09 -1.56 2.37
N ARG A 169 10.10 -2.41 2.57
CA ARG A 169 11.49 -1.97 2.79
C ARG A 169 12.12 -1.37 1.54
N ASP A 170 11.75 -1.85 0.36
CA ASP A 170 12.29 -1.35 -0.92
C ASP A 170 11.78 0.06 -1.24
N VAL A 171 10.57 0.39 -0.78
CA VAL A 171 9.94 1.71 -0.90
C VAL A 171 10.46 2.67 0.16
#